data_9e8f7d7ff079f271460bf46054e0a7e4
#
_entry.id   9e8f7d7ff079f271460bf46054e0a7e4
#
_cell.length_a   1.000
_cell.length_b   1.000
_cell.length_c   1.000
_cell.angle_alpha   90.00
_cell.angle_beta   90.00
_cell.angle_gamma   90.00
#
_symmetry.space_group_name_H-M   'P 1'
#
loop_
_entity.id
_entity.type
_entity.pdbx_description
1 polymer ?
#
loop_
_entity_poly.entity_id
_entity_poly.type
_entity_poly.pdbx_seq_one_letter_code
_entity_poly.pdbx_strand_id
1 'polypeptide(L)'
;MKIVEKPWGREEWLELNDNYCFKRLIINAGQRTSLQYHHHKLETIYVVEGTAEVLLDDEWKTFVAGDYFTVTPPTVHRMVAKTDLILHEVSTPQVDDVIRLADDHARPDGRIDTEHENA
;
A
#
# COMPACT_ATOMS: atom_id res chain seq x y z
N MET A 1 -7.18 -0.42 17.05
CA MET A 1 -6.80 -0.70 15.67
C MET A 1 -7.95 -0.32 14.73
N LYS A 2 -7.65 0.34 13.65
CA LYS A 2 -8.64 0.73 12.64
C LYS A 2 -8.52 -0.20 11.44
N ILE A 3 -9.64 -0.71 10.92
CA ILE A 3 -9.66 -1.54 9.72
C ILE A 3 -10.29 -0.74 8.58
N VAL A 4 -9.59 -0.65 7.45
CA VAL A 4 -10.06 0.03 6.24
C VAL A 4 -10.16 -0.99 5.13
N GLU A 5 -11.40 -1.24 4.65
CA GLU A 5 -11.63 -2.17 3.56
C GLU A 5 -11.19 -1.54 2.23
N LYS A 6 -10.50 -2.34 1.43
CA LYS A 6 -10.00 -1.95 0.11
C LYS A 6 -10.52 -2.92 -0.94
N PRO A 7 -10.61 -2.50 -2.23
CA PRO A 7 -11.01 -3.41 -3.29
C PRO A 7 -10.13 -4.66 -3.40
N TRP A 8 -8.86 -4.54 -3.02
CA TRP A 8 -7.87 -5.61 -3.13
C TRP A 8 -7.68 -6.41 -1.84
N GLY A 9 -8.36 -6.04 -0.74
CA GLY A 9 -8.22 -6.69 0.57
C GLY A 9 -8.52 -5.71 1.69
N ARG A 10 -7.56 -5.49 2.60
CA ARG A 10 -7.76 -4.54 3.69
C ARG A 10 -6.45 -3.99 4.22
N GLU A 11 -6.56 -2.83 4.87
CA GLU A 11 -5.51 -2.25 5.70
C GLU A 11 -5.93 -2.34 7.16
N GLU A 12 -5.01 -2.77 8.02
CA GLU A 12 -5.16 -2.71 9.47
C GLU A 12 -4.20 -1.63 9.97
N TRP A 13 -4.76 -0.51 10.42
CA TRP A 13 -3.98 0.62 10.92
C TRP A 13 -3.64 0.37 12.37
N LEU A 14 -2.41 -0.07 12.64
CA LEU A 14 -1.95 -0.45 13.97
C LEU A 14 -1.59 0.78 14.79
N GLU A 15 -0.98 1.78 14.17
CA GLU A 15 -0.63 3.04 14.82
C GLU A 15 -0.59 4.18 13.80
N LEU A 16 -1.16 5.32 14.19
CA LEU A 16 -1.03 6.58 13.45
C LEU A 16 -0.86 7.70 14.47
N ASN A 17 0.23 8.43 14.37
CA ASN A 17 0.54 9.58 15.20
C ASN A 17 1.24 10.66 14.36
N ASP A 18 1.69 11.74 15.00
CA ASP A 18 2.30 12.87 14.29
C ASP A 18 3.63 12.52 13.62
N ASN A 19 4.25 11.40 13.99
CA ASN A 19 5.59 11.04 13.52
C ASN A 19 5.59 9.93 12.49
N TYR A 20 4.66 8.95 12.59
CA TYR A 20 4.64 7.80 11.69
C TYR A 20 3.26 7.15 11.61
N CYS A 21 3.11 6.29 10.59
CA CYS A 21 1.99 5.38 10.45
C CYS A 21 2.51 3.96 10.31
N PHE A 22 1.90 3.01 11.03
CA PHE A 22 2.22 1.60 10.93
C PHE A 22 0.97 0.81 10.58
N LYS A 23 1.01 0.13 9.42
CA LYS A 23 -0.13 -0.65 8.90
C LYS A 23 0.27 -2.08 8.61
N ARG A 24 -0.72 -2.98 8.71
CA ARG A 24 -0.66 -4.29 8.06
C ARG A 24 -1.57 -4.26 6.85
N LEU A 25 -1.04 -4.63 5.69
CA LEU A 25 -1.79 -4.73 4.44
C LEU A 25 -2.02 -6.20 4.14
N ILE A 26 -3.26 -6.56 3.85
CA ILE A 26 -3.64 -7.91 3.43
C ILE A 26 -4.20 -7.77 2.02
N ILE A 27 -3.48 -8.34 1.04
CA ILE A 27 -3.83 -8.26 -0.38
C ILE A 27 -4.17 -9.66 -0.85
N ASN A 28 -5.37 -9.83 -1.37
CA ASN A 28 -5.84 -11.13 -1.85
C ASN A 28 -5.11 -11.53 -3.13
N ALA A 29 -4.84 -12.82 -3.29
CA ALA A 29 -4.16 -13.36 -4.46
C ALA A 29 -4.84 -12.88 -5.76
N GLY A 30 -4.03 -12.41 -6.71
CA GLY A 30 -4.50 -11.89 -7.99
C GLY A 30 -4.93 -10.44 -7.98
N GLN A 31 -5.02 -9.82 -6.79
CA GLN A 31 -5.37 -8.40 -6.66
C GLN A 31 -4.12 -7.53 -6.68
N ARG A 32 -4.33 -6.23 -6.93
CA ARG A 32 -3.24 -5.26 -6.97
C ARG A 32 -3.70 -3.90 -6.45
N THR A 33 -2.74 -3.13 -5.94
CA THR A 33 -2.97 -1.73 -5.57
C THR A 33 -3.05 -0.87 -6.83
N SER A 34 -3.51 0.38 -6.68
CA SER A 34 -3.45 1.35 -7.77
C SER A 34 -2.01 1.62 -8.20
N LEU A 35 -1.83 2.06 -9.44
CA LEU A 35 -0.59 2.67 -9.91
C LEU A 35 -0.57 4.08 -9.37
N GLN A 36 0.37 4.40 -8.49
CA GLN A 36 0.30 5.60 -7.67
C GLN A 36 1.68 6.17 -7.34
N TYR A 37 1.70 7.41 -6.89
CA TYR A 37 2.86 8.02 -6.24
C TYR A 37 2.41 8.94 -5.12
N HIS A 38 3.36 9.38 -4.31
CA HIS A 38 3.13 10.29 -3.19
C HIS A 38 4.01 11.53 -3.36
N HIS A 39 3.50 12.69 -2.93
CA HIS A 39 4.30 13.93 -2.98
C HIS A 39 5.30 13.99 -1.82
N HIS A 40 4.91 13.52 -0.64
CA HIS A 40 5.70 13.67 0.60
C HIS A 40 5.87 12.37 1.36
N LYS A 41 4.92 11.46 1.27
CA LYS A 41 4.90 10.22 2.04
C LYS A 41 6.09 9.34 1.67
N LEU A 42 6.90 9.02 2.68
CA LEU A 42 7.99 8.05 2.61
C LEU A 42 7.53 6.77 3.29
N GLU A 43 7.73 5.62 2.66
CA GLU A 43 7.29 4.35 3.24
C GLU A 43 8.32 3.24 3.02
N THR A 44 8.37 2.32 3.98
CA THR A 44 9.08 1.04 3.86
C THR A 44 8.09 -0.08 4.05
N ILE A 45 8.14 -1.06 3.17
CA ILE A 45 7.22 -2.20 3.16
C ILE A 45 8.02 -3.48 3.33
N TYR A 46 7.61 -4.29 4.33
CA TYR A 46 8.20 -5.57 4.66
C TYR A 46 7.22 -6.68 4.30
N VAL A 47 7.68 -7.68 3.56
CA VAL A 47 6.84 -8.84 3.20
C VAL A 47 6.86 -9.83 4.35
N VAL A 48 5.70 -10.03 4.99
CA VAL A 48 5.54 -10.99 6.09
C VAL A 48 5.25 -12.36 5.54
N GLU A 49 4.36 -12.45 4.54
CA GLU A 49 3.92 -13.71 3.95
C GLU A 49 3.52 -13.50 2.49
N GLY A 50 3.84 -14.47 1.65
CA GLY A 50 3.42 -14.46 0.25
C GLY A 50 4.50 -13.93 -0.70
N THR A 51 4.10 -13.76 -1.97
CA THR A 51 4.94 -13.29 -3.06
C THR A 51 4.31 -12.08 -3.72
N ALA A 52 5.05 -11.00 -3.81
CA ALA A 52 4.65 -9.75 -4.45
C ALA A 52 5.48 -9.46 -5.68
N GLU A 53 4.82 -9.03 -6.76
CA GLU A 53 5.48 -8.36 -7.89
C GLU A 53 5.28 -6.87 -7.68
N VAL A 54 6.37 -6.11 -7.66
CA VAL A 54 6.33 -4.68 -7.34
C VAL A 54 6.93 -3.88 -8.47
N LEU A 55 6.16 -2.91 -8.96
CA LEU A 55 6.66 -1.91 -9.91
C LEU A 55 7.22 -0.73 -9.10
N LEU A 56 8.48 -0.38 -9.38
CA LEU A 56 9.16 0.79 -8.83
C LEU A 56 9.67 1.61 -10.01
N ASP A 57 8.98 2.71 -10.32
CA ASP A 57 9.11 3.52 -11.55
C ASP A 57 8.88 2.65 -12.79
N ASP A 58 9.94 2.22 -13.49
CA ASP A 58 9.84 1.40 -14.71
C ASP A 58 10.36 -0.02 -14.53
N GLU A 59 10.73 -0.42 -13.30
CA GLU A 59 11.27 -1.74 -13.00
C GLU A 59 10.30 -2.59 -12.19
N TRP A 60 10.06 -3.82 -12.65
CA TRP A 60 9.33 -4.84 -11.91
C TRP A 60 10.32 -5.72 -11.15
N LYS A 61 10.04 -5.94 -9.87
CA LYS A 61 10.85 -6.79 -8.99
C LYS A 61 9.96 -7.71 -8.20
N THR A 62 10.47 -8.91 -7.89
CA THR A 62 9.79 -9.91 -7.06
C THR A 62 10.30 -9.83 -5.64
N PHE A 63 9.37 -9.77 -4.67
CA PHE A 63 9.68 -9.77 -3.25
C PHE A 63 8.94 -10.93 -2.59
N VAL A 64 9.63 -11.64 -1.71
CA VAL A 64 9.06 -12.78 -0.96
C VAL A 64 9.20 -12.53 0.54
N ALA A 65 8.59 -13.39 1.37
CA ALA A 65 8.64 -13.27 2.83
C ALA A 65 10.07 -13.03 3.33
N GLY A 66 10.25 -11.99 4.15
CA GLY A 66 11.54 -11.54 4.67
C GLY A 66 12.20 -10.43 3.86
N ASP A 67 11.73 -10.16 2.65
CA ASP A 67 12.23 -9.04 1.86
C ASP A 67 11.54 -7.74 2.25
N TYR A 68 12.20 -6.62 1.95
CA TYR A 68 11.60 -5.30 2.12
C TYR A 68 12.06 -4.34 1.03
N PHE A 69 11.32 -3.27 0.85
CA PHE A 69 11.68 -2.19 -0.06
C PHE A 69 11.18 -0.85 0.48
N THR A 70 11.87 0.21 0.10
CA THR A 70 11.51 1.57 0.48
C THR A 70 11.06 2.34 -0.76
N VAL A 71 9.92 3.02 -0.63
CA VAL A 71 9.36 3.88 -1.67
C VAL A 71 9.58 5.32 -1.26
N THR A 72 10.50 5.99 -1.95
CA THR A 72 10.76 7.43 -1.74
C THR A 72 9.82 8.23 -2.64
N PRO A 73 9.25 9.37 -2.18
CA PRO A 73 8.47 10.22 -3.08
C PRO A 73 9.37 10.90 -4.11
N PRO A 74 8.97 11.04 -5.35
CA PRO A 74 7.70 10.67 -5.95
C PRO A 74 7.74 9.38 -6.80
N THR A 75 8.32 8.31 -6.31
CA THR A 75 8.42 7.05 -7.06
C THR A 75 7.03 6.51 -7.43
N VAL A 76 6.79 6.27 -8.70
CA VAL A 76 5.58 5.62 -9.19
C VAL A 76 5.67 4.13 -8.86
N HIS A 77 4.65 3.58 -8.21
CA HIS A 77 4.71 2.19 -7.76
C HIS A 77 3.34 1.51 -7.76
N ARG A 78 3.37 0.19 -7.76
CA ARG A 78 2.20 -0.68 -7.66
C ARG A 78 2.66 -2.03 -7.12
N MET A 79 1.82 -2.65 -6.29
CA MET A 79 2.07 -4.00 -5.78
C MET A 79 1.00 -4.96 -6.31
N VAL A 80 1.44 -6.11 -6.82
CA VAL A 80 0.57 -7.18 -7.31
C VAL A 80 0.78 -8.41 -6.42
N ALA A 81 -0.29 -8.94 -5.84
CA ALA A 81 -0.23 -10.15 -5.04
C ALA A 81 -0.26 -11.37 -5.96
N LYS A 82 0.85 -12.08 -6.06
CA LYS A 82 0.92 -13.36 -6.80
C LYS A 82 0.26 -14.48 -6.02
N THR A 83 0.37 -14.43 -4.70
CA THR A 83 -0.33 -15.28 -3.73
C THR A 83 -1.04 -14.35 -2.73
N ASP A 84 -1.81 -14.90 -1.80
CA ASP A 84 -2.27 -14.10 -0.66
C ASP A 84 -1.06 -13.48 0.01
N LEU A 85 -1.13 -12.19 0.31
CA LEU A 85 0.01 -11.37 0.67
C LEU A 85 -0.26 -10.63 1.98
N ILE A 86 0.67 -10.71 2.91
CA ILE A 86 0.65 -9.94 4.15
C ILE A 86 1.90 -9.07 4.17
N LEU A 87 1.70 -7.76 4.29
CA LEU A 87 2.76 -6.77 4.33
C LEU A 87 2.67 -5.94 5.59
N HIS A 88 3.82 -5.49 6.12
CA HIS A 88 3.86 -4.41 7.09
C HIS A 88 4.40 -3.16 6.40
N GLU A 89 3.69 -2.05 6.58
CA GLU A 89 4.09 -0.74 6.04
C GLU A 89 4.34 0.21 7.20
N VAL A 90 5.54 0.78 7.24
CA VAL A 90 5.89 1.91 8.10
C VAL A 90 6.07 3.12 7.21
N SER A 91 5.38 4.21 7.53
CA SER A 91 5.45 5.42 6.70
C SER A 91 5.47 6.68 7.55
N THR A 92 5.84 7.79 6.91
CA THR A 92 5.53 9.11 7.43
C THR A 92 4.00 9.30 7.44
N PRO A 93 3.45 10.25 8.23
CA PRO A 93 2.00 10.24 8.52
C PRO A 93 1.10 10.85 7.46
N GLN A 94 1.59 11.18 6.27
CA GLN A 94 0.77 11.74 5.18
C GLN A 94 -0.08 10.65 4.51
N VAL A 95 -1.04 10.10 5.25
CA VAL A 95 -1.80 8.92 4.82
C VAL A 95 -2.78 9.18 3.68
N ASP A 96 -3.16 10.43 3.45
CA ASP A 96 -4.07 10.82 2.36
C ASP A 96 -3.33 11.30 1.11
N ASP A 97 -2.01 11.33 1.13
CA ASP A 97 -1.14 11.76 0.04
C ASP A 97 -0.97 10.65 -0.98
N VAL A 98 -2.00 10.44 -1.80
CA VAL A 98 -2.01 9.41 -2.84
C VAL A 98 -2.49 10.02 -4.14
N ILE A 99 -1.64 9.97 -5.17
CA ILE A 99 -2.00 10.35 -6.54
C ILE A 99 -2.12 9.05 -7.35
N ARG A 100 -3.34 8.72 -7.77
CA ARG A 100 -3.62 7.51 -8.53
C ARG A 100 -3.57 7.79 -10.03
N LEU A 101 -2.59 7.17 -10.70
CA LEU A 101 -2.42 7.28 -12.16
C LEU A 101 -3.31 6.27 -12.91
N ALA A 102 -3.52 5.10 -12.31
CA ALA A 102 -4.42 4.07 -12.81
C ALA A 102 -4.93 3.25 -11.63
N ASP A 103 -6.19 2.87 -11.67
CA ASP A 103 -6.83 2.10 -10.62
C ASP A 103 -7.88 1.17 -11.23
N ASP A 104 -7.83 -0.11 -10.90
CA ASP A 104 -8.76 -1.12 -11.41
C ASP A 104 -10.21 -0.84 -11.00
N HIS A 105 -10.42 -0.01 -9.98
CA HIS A 105 -11.73 0.33 -9.41
C HIS A 105 -12.08 1.80 -9.62
N ALA A 106 -11.33 2.51 -10.48
CA ALA A 106 -11.57 3.90 -10.89
C ALA A 106 -11.66 4.88 -9.68
N ARG A 107 -10.91 4.63 -8.60
CA ARG A 107 -10.91 5.51 -7.43
C ARG A 107 -10.18 6.82 -7.74
N PRO A 108 -10.64 7.96 -7.19
CA PRO A 108 -9.94 9.24 -7.32
C PRO A 108 -8.68 9.30 -6.44
N ASP A 109 -7.96 10.41 -6.53
CA ASP A 109 -6.82 10.68 -5.67
C ASP A 109 -7.25 10.87 -4.21
N GLY A 110 -6.31 10.63 -3.30
CA GLY A 110 -6.48 10.89 -1.89
C GLY A 110 -7.32 9.86 -1.16
N ARG A 111 -7.85 10.27 -0.01
CA ARG A 111 -8.67 9.43 0.85
C ARG A 111 -9.99 9.08 0.17
N ILE A 112 -10.38 7.82 0.26
CA ILE A 112 -11.68 7.34 -0.21
C ILE A 112 -12.59 7.22 1.01
N ASP A 113 -13.48 8.18 1.20
CA ASP A 113 -14.30 8.28 2.42
C ASP A 113 -15.16 7.04 2.65
N THR A 114 -15.73 6.46 1.60
CA THR A 114 -16.55 5.25 1.73
C THR A 114 -15.79 4.06 2.27
N GLU A 115 -14.49 3.94 2.01
CA GLU A 115 -13.64 2.88 2.56
C GLU A 115 -13.42 3.05 4.07
N HIS A 116 -13.56 4.27 4.58
CA HIS A 116 -13.35 4.60 5.99
C HIS A 116 -14.64 4.63 6.82
N GLU A 117 -15.81 4.52 6.21
CA GLU A 117 -17.11 4.67 6.90
C GLU A 117 -17.31 3.67 8.04
N ASN A 118 -16.77 2.46 7.92
CA ASN A 118 -16.93 1.38 8.89
C ASN A 118 -15.65 1.11 9.70
N ALA A 119 -14.72 2.04 9.65
CA ALA A 119 -13.43 1.86 10.30
C ALA A 119 -13.41 2.32 11.77
#